data_0c839fa211ff3fae026915a924f62b10
#
_entry.id   0c839fa211ff3fae026915a924f62b10
#
_cell.length_a   1.000
_cell.length_b   1.000
_cell.length_c   1.000
_cell.angle_alpha   90.00
_cell.angle_beta   90.00
_cell.angle_gamma   90.00
#
_symmetry.space_group_name_H-M   'P 1'
#
loop_
_entity.id
_entity.type
_entity.pdbx_description
1 polymer ?
#
loop_
_entity_poly.entity_id
_entity_poly.type
_entity_poly.pdbx_seq_one_letter_code
_entity_poly.pdbx_strand_id
1 'polypeptide(L)'
;AIKDDTVYIIEANPRASRTVPFIAKAYGEPYVNYATKVMLGHNKVTDFTFNPQLKGFAIKQPVFSFSKFHNVNKALGPEMKSTGESILFIDDLKDDQFYELYSRRKMYLSK
;
A
#
# COMPACT_ATOMS: atom_id res chain seq x y z
N ALA A 1 12.04 9.21 3.57
CA ALA A 1 11.82 9.82 4.89
C ALA A 1 11.53 11.30 4.75
N ILE A 2 10.79 11.88 5.70
CA ILE A 2 10.50 13.31 5.74
C ILE A 2 11.02 13.85 7.07
N LYS A 3 11.80 14.93 7.00
CA LYS A 3 12.30 15.67 8.15
C LYS A 3 12.35 17.14 7.80
N ASP A 4 11.80 18.01 8.66
CA ASP A 4 11.79 19.47 8.48
C ASP A 4 11.29 19.86 7.07
N ASP A 5 10.13 19.31 6.66
CA ASP A 5 9.50 19.46 5.34
C ASP A 5 10.38 19.05 4.12
N THR A 6 11.53 18.45 4.38
CA THR A 6 12.43 17.96 3.34
C THR A 6 12.26 16.46 3.13
N VAL A 7 12.14 16.05 1.86
CA VAL A 7 12.03 14.64 1.47
C VAL A 7 13.42 14.05 1.22
N TYR A 8 13.76 12.99 1.93
CA TYR A 8 15.00 12.22 1.76
C TYR A 8 14.69 10.88 1.13
N ILE A 9 15.36 10.55 0.02
CA ILE A 9 15.31 9.23 -0.59
C ILE A 9 16.28 8.33 0.17
N ILE A 10 15.75 7.22 0.75
CA ILE A 10 16.55 6.24 1.49
C ILE A 10 17.09 5.19 0.52
N GLU A 11 16.20 4.64 -0.33
CA GLU A 11 16.56 3.64 -1.34
C GLU A 11 15.59 3.68 -2.52
N ALA A 12 16.02 3.13 -3.66
CA ALA A 12 15.15 2.86 -4.80
C ALA A 12 15.18 1.36 -5.12
N ASN A 13 14.02 0.75 -5.24
CA ASN A 13 13.86 -0.66 -5.56
C ASN A 13 13.48 -0.84 -7.03
N PRO A 14 14.41 -1.17 -7.95
CA PRO A 14 14.15 -1.31 -9.38
C PRO A 14 13.44 -2.64 -9.69
N ARG A 15 12.24 -2.80 -9.20
CA ARG A 15 11.41 -4.01 -9.35
C ARG A 15 9.94 -3.66 -9.32
N ALA A 16 9.08 -4.56 -9.84
CA ALA A 16 7.65 -4.48 -9.62
C ALA A 16 7.34 -4.53 -8.12
N SER A 17 6.39 -3.69 -7.68
CA SER A 17 6.01 -3.54 -6.28
C SER A 17 4.50 -3.71 -6.13
N ARG A 18 4.07 -4.38 -5.07
CA ARG A 18 2.65 -4.45 -4.68
C ARG A 18 2.07 -3.08 -4.28
N THR A 19 2.93 -2.11 -3.99
CA THR A 19 2.50 -0.74 -3.68
C THR A 19 2.01 0.00 -4.93
N VAL A 20 2.55 -0.28 -6.11
CA VAL A 20 2.13 0.41 -7.35
C VAL A 20 0.65 0.20 -7.67
N PRO A 21 0.09 -1.05 -7.71
CA PRO A 21 -1.34 -1.23 -7.92
C PRO A 21 -2.20 -0.64 -6.78
N PHE A 22 -1.70 -0.59 -5.54
CA PHE A 22 -2.37 0.09 -4.44
C PHE A 22 -2.50 1.60 -4.71
N ILE A 23 -1.41 2.26 -5.07
CA ILE A 23 -1.39 3.69 -5.41
C ILE A 23 -2.27 3.96 -6.63
N ALA A 24 -2.16 3.15 -7.68
CA ALA A 24 -2.97 3.29 -8.88
C ALA A 24 -4.48 3.26 -8.56
N LYS A 25 -4.91 2.34 -7.69
CA LYS A 25 -6.31 2.25 -7.24
C LYS A 25 -6.70 3.43 -6.35
N ALA A 26 -5.81 3.85 -5.44
CA ALA A 26 -6.08 4.95 -4.51
C ALA A 26 -6.31 6.28 -5.25
N TYR A 27 -5.53 6.53 -6.29
CA TYR A 27 -5.64 7.76 -7.09
C TYR A 27 -6.54 7.64 -8.31
N GLY A 28 -7.06 6.45 -8.62
CA GLY A 28 -7.85 6.22 -9.83
C GLY A 28 -7.06 6.36 -11.14
N GLU A 29 -5.73 6.29 -11.06
CA GLU A 29 -4.83 6.50 -12.20
C GLU A 29 -4.16 5.19 -12.64
N PRO A 30 -4.18 4.83 -13.92
CA PRO A 30 -3.63 3.58 -14.42
C PRO A 30 -2.10 3.63 -14.59
N TYR A 31 -1.35 3.92 -13.54
CA TYR A 31 0.11 4.08 -13.60
C TYR A 31 0.85 2.88 -14.18
N VAL A 32 0.36 1.67 -13.95
CA VAL A 32 0.95 0.45 -14.53
C VAL A 32 0.84 0.44 -16.05
N ASN A 33 -0.31 0.87 -16.58
CA ASN A 33 -0.52 0.99 -18.02
C ASN A 33 0.41 2.05 -18.63
N TYR A 34 0.54 3.20 -17.99
CA TYR A 34 1.46 4.26 -18.43
C TYR A 34 2.90 3.76 -18.47
N ALA A 35 3.36 3.14 -17.38
CA ALA A 35 4.70 2.58 -17.31
C ALA A 35 4.95 1.52 -18.40
N THR A 36 3.98 0.63 -18.64
CA THR A 36 4.07 -0.39 -19.69
C THR A 36 4.23 0.24 -21.07
N LYS A 37 3.42 1.24 -21.40
CA LYS A 37 3.51 1.93 -22.69
C LYS A 37 4.85 2.64 -22.89
N VAL A 38 5.40 3.25 -21.84
CA VAL A 38 6.71 3.88 -21.88
C VAL A 38 7.81 2.84 -22.09
N MET A 39 7.78 1.72 -21.35
CA MET A 39 8.78 0.65 -21.48
C MET A 39 8.74 -0.03 -22.87
N LEU A 40 7.58 -0.11 -23.50
CA LEU A 40 7.44 -0.62 -24.86
C LEU A 40 7.83 0.41 -25.94
N GLY A 41 8.18 1.63 -25.55
CA GLY A 41 8.51 2.70 -26.50
C GLY A 41 7.31 3.29 -27.25
N HIS A 42 6.08 2.96 -26.83
CA HIS A 42 4.87 3.48 -27.47
C HIS A 42 4.60 4.95 -27.12
N ASN A 43 4.98 5.36 -25.92
CA ASN A 43 4.77 6.70 -25.40
C ASN A 43 5.99 7.21 -24.63
N LYS A 44 6.12 8.52 -24.53
CA LYS A 44 7.01 9.18 -23.58
C LYS A 44 6.27 9.49 -22.28
N VAL A 45 6.98 9.67 -21.18
CA VAL A 45 6.37 10.07 -19.90
C VAL A 45 5.60 11.39 -20.03
N THR A 46 6.10 12.29 -20.87
CA THR A 46 5.50 13.60 -21.15
C THR A 46 4.18 13.54 -21.92
N ASP A 47 3.83 12.40 -22.50
CA ASP A 47 2.58 12.24 -23.27
C ASP A 47 1.37 11.99 -22.35
N PHE A 48 1.61 11.75 -21.06
CA PHE A 48 0.56 11.53 -20.08
C PHE A 48 0.31 12.77 -19.24
N THR A 49 -0.96 13.13 -19.10
CA THR A 49 -1.39 14.14 -18.14
C THR A 49 -1.81 13.40 -16.87
N PHE A 50 -1.10 13.64 -15.78
CA PHE A 50 -1.42 13.08 -14.48
C PHE A 50 -2.39 14.02 -13.75
N ASN A 51 -3.52 13.48 -13.33
CA ASN A 51 -4.49 14.20 -12.51
C ASN A 51 -4.85 13.37 -11.27
N PRO A 52 -3.87 13.11 -10.39
CA PRO A 52 -4.08 12.27 -9.23
C PRO A 52 -5.02 12.97 -8.25
N GLN A 53 -6.18 12.38 -8.01
CA GLN A 53 -7.15 12.87 -7.04
C GLN A 53 -7.42 11.79 -6.01
N LEU A 54 -6.75 11.87 -4.87
CA LEU A 54 -7.11 11.08 -3.71
C LEU A 54 -8.20 11.82 -2.94
N LYS A 55 -9.39 11.20 -2.85
CA LYS A 55 -10.44 11.63 -1.94
C LYS A 55 -10.41 10.74 -0.71
N GLY A 56 -10.28 11.36 0.47
CA GLY A 56 -10.26 10.62 1.72
C GLY A 56 -8.94 9.87 1.98
N PHE A 57 -9.06 8.63 2.42
CA PHE A 57 -7.94 7.82 2.90
C PHE A 57 -7.92 6.45 2.19
N ALA A 58 -6.72 6.00 1.88
CA ALA A 58 -6.47 4.65 1.40
C ALA A 58 -5.63 3.89 2.44
N ILE A 59 -6.17 2.81 2.97
CA ILE A 59 -5.54 2.01 4.02
C ILE A 59 -5.18 0.65 3.45
N LYS A 60 -3.91 0.29 3.60
CA LYS A 60 -3.38 -1.01 3.21
C LYS A 60 -2.97 -1.77 4.45
N GLN A 61 -3.53 -2.98 4.63
CA GLN A 61 -3.25 -3.85 5.77
C GLN A 61 -2.68 -5.19 5.31
N PRO A 62 -1.64 -5.72 5.99
CA PRO A 62 -1.20 -7.08 5.74
C PRO A 62 -2.25 -8.09 6.21
N VAL A 63 -2.38 -9.19 5.49
CA VAL A 63 -3.21 -10.33 5.86
C VAL A 63 -2.31 -11.48 6.25
N PHE A 64 -2.64 -12.14 7.37
CA PHE A 64 -1.91 -13.29 7.89
C PHE A 64 -2.81 -14.53 7.93
N SER A 65 -2.42 -15.58 7.26
CA SER A 65 -3.18 -16.84 7.22
C SER A 65 -2.80 -17.82 8.34
N PHE A 66 -2.47 -17.30 9.53
CA PHE A 66 -2.03 -18.12 10.67
C PHE A 66 -3.07 -19.18 11.11
N SER A 67 -4.35 -18.93 10.88
CA SER A 67 -5.41 -19.90 11.16
C SER A 67 -5.36 -21.14 10.27
N LYS A 68 -4.72 -21.04 9.11
CA LYS A 68 -4.58 -22.16 8.15
C LYS A 68 -3.33 -23.01 8.41
N PHE A 69 -2.40 -22.55 9.23
CA PHE A 69 -1.11 -23.19 9.49
C PHE A 69 -0.94 -23.43 10.99
N HIS A 70 -1.12 -24.67 11.44
CA HIS A 70 -1.16 -25.03 12.86
C HIS A 70 0.21 -24.94 13.58
N ASN A 71 1.31 -25.09 12.86
CA ASN A 71 2.65 -25.19 13.44
C ASN A 71 3.57 -24.01 13.11
N VAL A 72 3.01 -22.85 12.78
CA VAL A 72 3.79 -21.66 12.42
C VAL A 72 3.94 -20.74 13.63
N ASN A 73 5.16 -20.27 13.87
CA ASN A 73 5.39 -19.22 14.84
C ASN A 73 4.67 -17.94 14.42
N LYS A 74 3.66 -17.54 15.19
CA LYS A 74 2.80 -16.37 14.93
C LYS A 74 3.44 -15.05 15.37
N ALA A 75 4.54 -15.08 16.12
CA ALA A 75 5.23 -13.86 16.54
C ALA A 75 5.73 -13.09 15.32
N LEU A 76 5.42 -11.80 15.28
CA LEU A 76 5.91 -10.91 14.23
C LEU A 76 7.33 -10.47 14.54
N GLY A 77 8.16 -10.45 13.53
CA GLY A 77 9.56 -10.06 13.58
C GLY A 77 9.96 -9.34 12.29
N PRO A 78 11.26 -9.21 12.01
CA PRO A 78 11.74 -8.55 10.81
C PRO A 78 11.40 -9.31 9.52
N GLU A 79 11.05 -10.59 9.63
CA GLU A 79 10.67 -11.41 8.49
C GLU A 79 9.25 -11.10 8.01
N MET A 80 9.06 -11.08 6.70
CA MET A 80 7.74 -10.91 6.11
C MET A 80 6.93 -12.21 6.23
N LYS A 81 5.88 -12.20 7.06
CA LYS A 81 4.98 -13.35 7.29
C LYS A 81 3.59 -13.15 6.69
N SER A 82 3.33 -12.00 6.07
CA SER A 82 2.05 -11.72 5.44
C SER A 82 1.86 -12.59 4.18
N THR A 83 0.65 -13.12 4.02
CA THR A 83 0.26 -13.96 2.89
C THR A 83 -0.56 -13.21 1.84
N GLY A 84 -0.93 -11.97 2.14
CA GLY A 84 -1.71 -11.12 1.27
C GLY A 84 -1.84 -9.71 1.84
N GLU A 85 -2.63 -8.90 1.16
CA GLU A 85 -2.92 -7.52 1.55
C GLU A 85 -4.41 -7.25 1.34
N SER A 86 -5.03 -6.51 2.26
CA SER A 86 -6.35 -5.91 2.07
C SER A 86 -6.23 -4.42 1.87
N ILE A 87 -7.11 -3.87 1.07
CA ILE A 87 -7.16 -2.44 0.77
C ILE A 87 -8.54 -1.94 1.14
N LEU A 88 -8.60 -0.83 1.86
CA LEU A 88 -9.81 -0.14 2.22
C LEU A 88 -9.70 1.32 1.76
N PHE A 89 -10.75 1.82 1.13
CA PHE A 89 -10.90 3.23 0.77
C PHE A 89 -12.00 3.84 1.63
N ILE A 90 -11.74 4.99 2.21
CA ILE A 90 -12.63 5.70 3.12
C ILE A 90 -12.65 7.16 2.69
N ASP A 91 -13.84 7.69 2.37
CA ASP A 91 -13.98 9.08 1.92
C ASP A 91 -13.75 10.08 3.05
N ASP A 92 -14.15 9.72 4.26
CA ASP A 92 -13.94 10.53 5.46
C ASP A 92 -13.62 9.61 6.65
N LEU A 93 -12.52 9.89 7.33
CA LEU A 93 -12.08 9.10 8.48
C LEU A 93 -12.57 9.77 9.77
N LYS A 94 -13.62 9.21 10.37
CA LYS A 94 -14.04 9.58 11.71
C LYS A 94 -13.13 8.92 12.75
N ASP A 95 -12.95 9.58 13.89
CA ASP A 95 -12.06 9.10 14.95
C ASP A 95 -12.39 7.68 15.42
N ASP A 96 -13.68 7.36 15.55
CA ASP A 96 -14.17 6.03 15.94
C ASP A 96 -13.77 4.94 14.92
N GLN A 97 -13.82 5.24 13.62
CA GLN A 97 -13.38 4.31 12.55
C GLN A 97 -11.88 4.10 12.59
N PHE A 98 -11.10 5.15 12.87
CA PHE A 98 -9.65 5.02 13.04
C PHE A 98 -9.32 4.11 14.22
N TYR A 99 -9.96 4.31 15.37
CA TYR A 99 -9.77 3.48 16.55
C TYR A 99 -10.21 2.03 16.34
N GLU A 100 -11.28 1.80 15.60
CA GLU A 100 -11.73 0.44 15.26
C GLU A 100 -10.68 -0.28 14.39
N LEU A 101 -10.18 0.36 13.34
CA LEU A 101 -9.13 -0.18 12.48
C LEU A 101 -7.84 -0.44 13.25
N TYR A 102 -7.45 0.49 14.13
CA TYR A 102 -6.28 0.35 14.99
C TYR A 102 -6.44 -0.78 16.01
N SER A 103 -7.61 -0.92 16.61
CA SER A 103 -7.93 -1.96 17.58
C SER A 103 -7.91 -3.35 16.94
N ARG A 104 -8.44 -3.50 15.74
CA ARG A 104 -8.34 -4.74 14.95
C ARG A 104 -6.89 -5.13 14.72
N ARG A 105 -6.01 -4.17 14.41
CA ARG A 105 -4.57 -4.40 14.27
C ARG A 105 -3.94 -4.92 15.56
N LYS A 106 -4.29 -4.33 16.70
CA LYS A 106 -3.79 -4.76 18.02
C LYS A 106 -4.20 -6.21 18.35
N MET A 107 -5.38 -6.63 17.92
CA MET A 107 -5.89 -7.99 18.11
C MET A 107 -5.09 -9.05 17.32
N TYR A 108 -4.47 -8.69 16.18
CA TYR A 108 -3.58 -9.58 15.42
C TYR A 108 -2.15 -9.63 15.98
N LEU A 109 -1.75 -8.63 16.75
CA LEU A 109 -0.42 -8.54 17.36
C LEU A 109 -0.37 -9.13 18.78
N SER A 110 -1.52 -9.35 19.42
CA SER A 110 -1.63 -9.75 20.82
C SER A 110 -2.07 -11.22 21.04
N LYS A 111 -2.15 -12.02 19.98
CA LYS A 111 -2.51 -13.45 20.07
C LYS A 111 -1.42 -14.36 19.57
#